data_d249eb2876f29a1b8572217158bbcb51
#
_entry.id   d249eb2876f29a1b8572217158bbcb51
#
_cell.length_a   1.000
_cell.length_b   1.000
_cell.length_c   1.000
_cell.angle_alpha   90.00
_cell.angle_beta   90.00
_cell.angle_gamma   90.00
#
_symmetry.space_group_name_H-M   'P 1'
#
loop_
_entity.id
_entity.type
_entity.pdbx_description
1 polymer ?
#
loop_
_entity_poly.entity_id
_entity_poly.type
_entity_poly.pdbx_seq_one_letter_code
_entity_poly.pdbx_strand_id
1 'polypeptide(L)' 'MPAGGEIGSVGADAMSALVNLGYGRAEAHAAMQRARAAGAGDDLSALIAATLQELGQ' A
#
# COMPACT_ATOMS: atom_id res chain seq x y z
N MET A 1 7.36 20.42 2.85
CA MET A 1 7.01 19.82 3.03
C MET A 1 6.65 19.02 3.34
N PRO A 2 6.85 18.99 3.37
CA PRO A 2 6.57 18.03 3.54
C PRO A 2 5.73 17.34 4.02
N ALA A 3 5.26 17.45 3.71
CA ALA A 3 4.15 16.78 4.08
C ALA A 3 4.24 15.33 4.00
N GLY A 4 5.10 14.89 3.25
CA GLY A 4 5.22 13.48 3.08
C GLY A 4 5.41 12.74 4.35
N GLY A 5 5.85 13.40 5.36
CA GLY A 5 6.10 12.75 6.61
C GLY A 5 4.90 12.54 7.47
N GLU A 6 3.74 12.74 6.95
CA GLU A 6 2.56 12.62 7.75
C GLU A 6 2.41 11.29 8.39
N ILE A 7 2.08 11.33 9.62
CA ILE A 7 1.78 10.12 10.34
C ILE A 7 0.46 9.61 9.86
N GLY A 8 0.37 8.34 9.66
CA GLY A 8 -0.87 7.76 9.19
C GLY A 8 -0.98 7.72 7.69
N SER A 9 0.04 8.17 7.01
CA SER A 9 0.00 8.12 5.57
C SER A 9 0.70 6.89 5.02
N VAL A 10 0.79 5.85 5.81
CA VAL A 10 1.35 4.59 5.36
C VAL A 10 0.61 4.09 4.13
N GLY A 11 -0.71 4.21 4.15
CA GLY A 11 -1.51 3.82 2.99
C GLY A 11 -1.17 4.62 1.76
N ALA A 12 -0.99 5.93 1.92
CA ALA A 12 -0.65 6.78 0.78
C ALA A 12 0.74 6.47 0.26
N ASP A 13 1.68 6.21 1.17
CA ASP A 13 3.03 5.85 0.78
C ASP A 13 3.05 4.52 0.03
N ALA A 14 2.30 3.55 0.52
CA ALA A 14 2.20 2.26 -0.15
C ALA A 14 1.59 2.41 -1.52
N MET A 15 0.55 3.24 -1.64
CA MET A 15 -0.06 3.48 -2.94
C MET A 15 0.92 4.09 -3.91
N SER A 16 1.70 5.07 -3.46
CA SER A 16 2.71 5.68 -4.31
C SER A 16 3.70 4.65 -4.81
N ALA A 17 4.16 3.80 -3.92
CA ALA A 17 5.13 2.78 -4.30
C ALA A 17 4.55 1.84 -5.36
N LEU A 18 3.31 1.42 -5.16
CA LEU A 18 2.69 0.48 -6.09
C LEU A 18 2.44 1.12 -7.44
N VAL A 19 1.99 2.36 -7.45
CA VAL A 19 1.77 3.07 -8.71
C VAL A 19 3.10 3.25 -9.45
N ASN A 20 4.17 3.55 -8.71
CA ASN A 20 5.48 3.67 -9.32
C ASN A 20 5.97 2.35 -9.89
N LEU A 21 5.52 1.24 -9.33
CA LEU A 21 5.87 -0.08 -9.86
C LEU A 21 5.05 -0.45 -11.10
N GLY A 22 4.05 0.35 -11.41
CA GLY A 22 3.27 0.10 -12.61
C GLY A 22 1.87 -0.41 -12.38
N TYR A 23 1.46 -0.56 -11.14
CA TYR A 23 0.10 -1.03 -10.87
C TYR A 23 -0.90 0.10 -11.01
N GLY A 24 -2.11 -0.23 -11.44
CA GLY A 24 -3.18 0.74 -11.52
C GLY A 24 -3.60 1.19 -10.14
N ARG A 25 -4.02 2.44 -10.03
CA ARG A 25 -4.38 3.02 -8.74
C ARG A 25 -5.56 2.27 -8.10
N ALA A 26 -6.59 1.99 -8.88
CA ALA A 26 -7.75 1.29 -8.35
C ALA A 26 -7.40 -0.13 -7.92
N GLU A 27 -6.60 -0.79 -8.73
CA GLU A 27 -6.16 -2.15 -8.45
C GLU A 27 -5.33 -2.20 -7.18
N ALA A 28 -4.38 -1.26 -7.07
CA ALA A 28 -3.54 -1.20 -5.89
C ALA A 28 -4.35 -0.90 -4.65
N HIS A 29 -5.31 -0.01 -4.75
CA HIS A 29 -6.16 0.34 -3.63
C HIS A 29 -6.97 -0.86 -3.14
N ALA A 30 -7.57 -1.58 -4.06
CA ALA A 30 -8.35 -2.76 -3.70
C ALA A 30 -7.48 -3.82 -3.03
N ALA A 31 -6.30 -4.04 -3.58
CA ALA A 31 -5.39 -5.02 -3.00
C ALA A 31 -4.93 -4.60 -1.61
N MET A 32 -4.70 -3.30 -1.43
CA MET A 32 -4.29 -2.79 -0.14
C MET A 32 -5.37 -2.96 0.90
N GLN A 33 -6.62 -2.77 0.51
CA GLN A 33 -7.74 -3.00 1.41
C GLN A 33 -7.79 -4.44 1.87
N ARG A 34 -7.56 -5.38 0.95
CA ARG A 34 -7.54 -6.79 1.30
C ARG A 34 -6.37 -7.09 2.23
N ALA A 35 -5.22 -6.50 1.96
CA ALA A 35 -4.05 -6.71 2.80
C ALA A 35 -4.31 -6.23 4.22
N ARG A 36 -4.95 -5.10 4.37
CA ARG A 36 -5.29 -4.60 5.70
C ARG A 36 -6.30 -5.49 6.39
N ALA A 37 -7.28 -5.94 5.65
CA ALA A 37 -8.29 -6.84 6.20
C ALA A 37 -7.65 -8.15 6.65
N ALA A 38 -6.58 -8.55 6.00
CA ALA A 38 -5.87 -9.75 6.37
C ALA A 38 -4.88 -9.55 7.52
N GLY A 39 -4.77 -8.32 8.02
CA GLY A 39 -3.96 -8.06 9.19
C GLY A 39 -2.59 -7.47 8.94
N ALA A 40 -2.37 -6.88 7.77
CA ALA A 40 -1.06 -6.30 7.47
C ALA A 40 -0.71 -5.15 8.40
N GLY A 41 -1.70 -4.45 8.91
CA GLY A 41 -1.46 -3.36 9.85
C GLY A 41 -0.92 -2.12 9.19
N ASP A 42 -0.20 -1.33 9.97
CA ASP A 42 0.28 -0.03 9.54
C ASP A 42 1.77 0.00 9.26
N ASP A 43 2.42 -1.12 9.19
CA ASP A 43 3.83 -1.17 8.86
C ASP A 43 3.97 -1.09 7.34
N LEU A 44 4.68 -0.07 6.87
CA LEU A 44 4.77 0.18 5.44
C LEU A 44 5.31 -1.01 4.68
N SER A 45 6.40 -1.60 5.14
CA SER A 45 6.98 -2.75 4.45
C SER A 45 6.02 -3.93 4.42
N ALA A 46 5.40 -4.21 5.55
CA ALA A 46 4.47 -5.33 5.62
C ALA A 46 3.25 -5.08 4.74
N LEU A 47 2.77 -3.85 4.72
CA LEU A 47 1.61 -3.52 3.91
C LEU A 47 1.92 -3.66 2.43
N ILE A 48 3.08 -3.19 2.00
CA ILE A 48 3.47 -3.32 0.60
C ILE A 48 3.61 -4.79 0.23
N ALA A 49 4.30 -5.57 1.06
CA ALA A 49 4.49 -6.98 0.77
C ALA A 49 3.16 -7.72 0.69
N ALA A 50 2.27 -7.46 1.63
CA ALA A 50 0.96 -8.12 1.63
C ALA A 50 0.14 -7.69 0.43
N THR A 51 0.22 -6.41 0.07
CA THR A 51 -0.52 -5.91 -1.07
C THR A 51 -0.01 -6.55 -2.37
N LEU A 52 1.29 -6.70 -2.49
CA LEU A 52 1.84 -7.36 -3.67
C LEU A 52 1.37 -8.79 -3.78
N GLN A 53 1.23 -9.48 -2.65
CA GLN A 53 0.69 -10.82 -2.66
C GLN A 53 -0.75 -10.85 -3.13
N GLU A 54 -1.53 -9.86 -2.70
CA GLU A 54 -2.91 -9.75 -3.17
C GLU A 54 -2.98 -9.50 -4.66
N LEU A 55 -1.95 -8.84 -5.19
CA LEU A 55 -1.89 -8.56 -6.62
C LEU A 55 -1.35 -9.73 -7.43
N GLY A 56 -1.04 -10.84 -6.78
CA GLY A 56 -0.63 -12.02 -7.49
C GLY A 56 0.87 -12.19 -7.65
N GLN A 57 1.62 -11.47 -6.86
CA GLN A 57 3.07 -11.56 -6.97
C GLN A 57 3.67 -12.77 -6.29
#